data_9b6e81b8ed83cd4b263b932ab7763da4
#
_entry.id   9b6e81b8ed83cd4b263b932ab7763da4
#
_cell.length_a   1.000
_cell.length_b   1.000
_cell.length_c   1.000
_cell.angle_alpha   90.00
_cell.angle_beta   90.00
_cell.angle_gamma   90.00
#
_symmetry.space_group_name_H-M   'P 1'
#
loop_
_entity.id
_entity.type
_entity.pdbx_description
1 polymer ?
#
loop_
_entity_poly.entity_id
_entity_poly.type
_entity_poly.pdbx_seq_one_letter_code
_entity_poly.pdbx_strand_id
1 'polypeptide(L)'
;MSTSSKLLILGKGASGKDYICKRFEKRGFTKSISYTTRPIRPKEKDGVDYHFISEDVFKQMSNDEVWQEQDCFRGWYYGTSKESFTNNNLFIKTPRGLAAMKPEDRAQCFVIYINPPKDIIRKRLESRNDADDVERRIRTDDEAFSNFKDYDLMITDPNF
;
A
#
# COMPACT_ATOMS: atom_id res chain seq x y z
N MET A 1 -24.37 -5.20 13.39
CA MET A 1 -23.32 -4.16 13.29
C MET A 1 -22.07 -4.74 12.68
N SER A 2 -21.66 -4.23 11.53
CA SER A 2 -20.38 -4.64 10.98
C SER A 2 -19.29 -3.89 11.74
N THR A 3 -18.47 -4.62 12.49
CA THR A 3 -17.24 -4.08 13.05
C THR A 3 -16.14 -4.24 12.00
N SER A 4 -15.44 -3.15 11.70
CA SER A 4 -14.29 -3.22 10.81
C SER A 4 -13.21 -4.07 11.48
N SER A 5 -12.86 -5.20 10.87
CA SER A 5 -11.89 -6.14 11.43
C SER A 5 -10.49 -6.01 10.80
N LYS A 6 -10.37 -5.23 9.73
CA LYS A 6 -9.13 -5.05 8.96
C LYS A 6 -8.76 -3.58 8.88
N LEU A 7 -7.45 -3.30 8.93
CA LEU A 7 -6.92 -1.95 8.76
C LEU A 7 -6.24 -1.82 7.40
N LEU A 8 -6.60 -0.77 6.68
CA LEU A 8 -5.95 -0.40 5.43
C LEU A 8 -5.22 0.93 5.62
N ILE A 9 -3.94 0.93 5.28
CA ILE A 9 -3.09 2.11 5.41
C ILE A 9 -2.78 2.62 4.01
N LEU A 10 -3.12 3.87 3.75
CA LEU A 10 -2.82 4.55 2.49
C LEU A 10 -2.01 5.81 2.76
N GLY A 11 -1.15 6.14 1.84
CA GLY A 11 -0.32 7.34 1.92
C GLY A 11 0.64 7.39 0.78
N LYS A 12 1.12 8.59 0.47
CA LYS A 12 2.14 8.83 -0.56
C LYS A 12 3.46 8.21 -0.14
N GLY A 13 4.39 8.07 -1.08
CA GLY A 13 5.75 7.62 -0.78
C GLY A 13 6.37 8.49 0.32
N ALA A 14 7.10 7.88 1.24
CA ALA A 14 7.73 8.54 2.40
C ALA A 14 6.76 9.21 3.38
N SER A 15 5.48 8.82 3.38
CA SER A 15 4.50 9.38 4.31
C SER A 15 4.56 8.78 5.72
N GLY A 16 5.21 7.62 5.89
CA GLY A 16 5.31 6.94 7.19
C GLY A 16 4.46 5.69 7.31
N LYS A 17 4.02 5.12 6.20
CA LYS A 17 3.20 3.90 6.20
C LYS A 17 3.88 2.74 6.92
N ASP A 18 5.16 2.50 6.63
CA ASP A 18 5.90 1.40 7.25
C ASP A 18 6.05 1.59 8.76
N TYR A 19 6.24 2.82 9.18
CA TYR A 19 6.36 3.15 10.60
C TYR A 19 5.07 2.82 11.36
N ILE A 20 3.92 3.26 10.83
CA ILE A 20 2.64 2.99 11.49
C ILE A 20 2.30 1.49 11.44
N CYS A 21 2.63 0.80 10.35
CA CYS A 21 2.40 -0.65 10.26
C CYS A 21 3.18 -1.41 11.32
N LYS A 22 4.45 -1.06 11.54
CA LYS A 22 5.26 -1.69 12.59
C LYS A 22 4.67 -1.50 13.97
N ARG A 23 4.09 -0.33 14.24
CA ARG A 23 3.42 -0.06 15.52
C ARG A 23 2.17 -0.95 15.69
N PHE A 24 1.38 -1.13 14.65
CA PHE A 24 0.22 -2.02 14.70
C PHE A 24 0.64 -3.48 14.84
N GLU A 25 1.70 -3.90 14.16
CA GLU A 25 2.23 -5.27 14.30
C GLU A 25 2.64 -5.57 15.74
N LYS A 26 3.25 -4.61 16.44
CA LYS A 26 3.60 -4.75 17.86
C LYS A 26 2.36 -4.94 18.74
N ARG A 27 1.20 -4.55 18.27
CA ARG A 27 -0.08 -4.69 18.99
C ARG A 27 -0.87 -5.92 18.55
N GLY A 28 -0.26 -6.81 17.79
CA GLY A 28 -0.86 -8.07 17.40
C GLY A 28 -1.51 -8.11 16.02
N PHE A 29 -1.42 -7.04 15.23
CA PHE A 29 -1.90 -7.06 13.85
C PHE A 29 -0.95 -7.84 12.95
N THR A 30 -1.50 -8.55 11.98
CA THR A 30 -0.73 -9.33 11.01
C THR A 30 -0.77 -8.63 9.66
N LYS A 31 0.41 -8.22 9.18
CA LYS A 31 0.53 -7.49 7.92
C LYS A 31 0.51 -8.45 6.74
N SER A 32 -0.37 -8.16 5.79
CA SER A 32 -0.39 -8.85 4.49
C SER A 32 0.84 -8.46 3.68
N ILE A 33 1.43 -9.44 3.01
CA ILE A 33 2.54 -9.22 2.09
C ILE A 33 1.99 -9.30 0.68
N SER A 34 2.02 -8.17 -0.03
CA SER A 34 1.54 -8.07 -1.40
C SER A 34 2.56 -8.61 -2.39
N TYR A 35 2.09 -8.95 -3.58
CA TYR A 35 2.92 -9.35 -4.71
C TYR A 35 3.21 -8.14 -5.59
N THR A 36 4.39 -8.07 -6.17
CA THR A 36 4.74 -7.02 -7.12
C THR A 36 5.70 -7.49 -8.19
N THR A 37 5.59 -6.90 -9.38
CA THR A 37 6.56 -7.08 -10.46
C THR A 37 7.65 -6.01 -10.44
N ARG A 38 7.57 -5.04 -9.53
CA ARG A 38 8.62 -4.04 -9.33
C ARG A 38 9.91 -4.74 -8.89
N PRO A 39 11.05 -4.38 -9.49
CA PRO A 39 12.34 -4.94 -9.05
C PRO A 39 12.62 -4.66 -7.57
N ILE A 40 13.19 -5.66 -6.90
CA ILE A 40 13.57 -5.53 -5.49
C ILE A 40 14.63 -4.43 -5.33
N ARG A 41 14.49 -3.63 -4.26
CA ARG A 41 15.46 -2.59 -3.89
C ARG A 41 16.52 -3.17 -2.94
N PRO A 42 17.71 -2.52 -2.83
CA PRO A 42 18.83 -3.07 -2.05
C PRO A 42 18.53 -3.42 -0.60
N LYS A 43 17.63 -2.69 0.05
CA LYS A 43 17.29 -2.90 1.47
C LYS A 43 16.04 -3.77 1.67
N GLU A 44 15.43 -4.20 0.58
CA GLU A 44 14.21 -5.01 0.64
C GLU A 44 14.54 -6.50 0.68
N LYS A 45 13.60 -7.28 1.23
CA LYS A 45 13.70 -8.73 1.30
C LYS A 45 12.46 -9.37 0.69
N ASP A 46 12.67 -10.33 -0.20
CA ASP A 46 11.59 -11.11 -0.78
C ASP A 46 10.86 -11.91 0.31
N GLY A 47 9.53 -11.88 0.26
CA GLY A 47 8.70 -12.54 1.27
C GLY A 47 8.53 -11.75 2.56
N VAL A 48 9.15 -10.57 2.68
CA VAL A 48 9.03 -9.68 3.85
C VAL A 48 8.39 -8.35 3.45
N ASP A 49 9.01 -7.63 2.51
CA ASP A 49 8.46 -6.36 2.01
C ASP A 49 7.39 -6.60 0.95
N TYR A 50 7.66 -7.49 0.04
CA TYR A 50 6.78 -7.98 -1.02
C TYR A 50 7.16 -9.40 -1.39
N HIS A 51 6.26 -10.09 -2.06
CA HIS A 51 6.62 -11.24 -2.89
C HIS A 51 6.99 -10.69 -4.26
N PHE A 52 8.27 -10.66 -4.59
CA PHE A 52 8.78 -10.14 -5.85
C PHE A 52 8.69 -11.24 -6.92
N ILE A 53 7.88 -11.01 -7.94
CA ILE A 53 7.60 -11.99 -8.99
C ILE A 53 7.77 -11.36 -10.37
N SER A 54 7.89 -12.19 -11.40
CA SER A 54 7.93 -11.73 -12.78
C SER A 54 6.53 -11.31 -13.25
N GLU A 55 6.48 -10.51 -14.30
CA GLU A 55 5.22 -10.13 -14.94
C GLU A 55 4.46 -11.34 -15.46
N ASP A 56 5.18 -12.34 -16.02
CA ASP A 56 4.56 -13.57 -16.51
C ASP A 56 3.88 -14.35 -15.38
N VAL A 57 4.54 -14.47 -14.23
CA VAL A 57 3.96 -15.11 -13.05
C VAL A 57 2.74 -14.33 -12.56
N PHE A 58 2.82 -12.99 -12.53
CA PHE A 58 1.68 -12.16 -12.11
C PHE A 58 0.46 -12.38 -13.02
N LYS A 59 0.69 -12.43 -14.33
CA LYS A 59 -0.39 -12.66 -15.31
C LYS A 59 -0.98 -14.07 -15.16
N GLN A 60 -0.16 -15.06 -14.89
CA GLN A 60 -0.65 -16.42 -14.65
C GLN A 60 -1.53 -16.46 -13.40
N MET A 61 -1.11 -15.79 -12.33
CA MET A 61 -1.92 -15.69 -11.11
C MET A 61 -3.25 -14.96 -11.36
N SER A 62 -3.27 -13.97 -12.25
CA SER A 62 -4.51 -13.30 -12.66
C SER A 62 -5.46 -14.26 -13.38
N ASN A 63 -4.92 -15.10 -14.27
CA ASN A 63 -5.70 -16.11 -14.98
C ASN A 63 -6.28 -17.15 -14.01
N ASP A 64 -5.58 -17.45 -12.94
CA ASP A 64 -6.01 -18.39 -11.89
C ASP A 64 -6.93 -17.75 -10.86
N GLU A 65 -7.32 -16.49 -11.07
CA GLU A 65 -8.24 -15.75 -10.19
C GLU A 65 -7.77 -15.66 -8.74
N VAL A 66 -6.46 -15.53 -8.53
CA VAL A 66 -5.82 -15.50 -7.20
C VAL A 66 -6.05 -14.17 -6.48
N TRP A 67 -6.26 -13.08 -7.23
CA TRP A 67 -6.25 -11.73 -6.66
C TRP A 67 -7.57 -11.36 -5.98
N GLN A 68 -7.47 -10.86 -4.75
CA GLN A 68 -8.54 -10.12 -4.09
C GLN A 68 -8.67 -8.73 -4.72
N GLU A 69 -7.54 -8.08 -4.99
CA GLU A 69 -7.46 -6.88 -5.83
C GLU A 69 -6.09 -6.83 -6.50
N GLN A 70 -6.02 -6.11 -7.61
CA GLN A 70 -4.78 -5.86 -8.32
C GLN A 70 -4.78 -4.44 -8.88
N ASP A 71 -3.60 -3.88 -9.07
CA ASP A 71 -3.42 -2.55 -9.62
C ASP A 71 -2.11 -2.49 -10.43
N CYS A 72 -2.04 -1.52 -11.32
CA CYS A 72 -0.81 -1.18 -12.03
C CYS A 72 -0.43 0.25 -11.65
N PHE A 73 0.78 0.44 -11.13
CA PHE A 73 1.26 1.73 -10.67
C PHE A 73 2.70 1.93 -11.13
N ARG A 74 2.96 3.01 -11.81
CA ARG A 74 4.27 3.33 -12.40
C ARG A 74 4.81 2.25 -13.34
N GLY A 75 3.92 1.53 -14.03
CA GLY A 75 4.28 0.46 -14.95
C GLY A 75 4.54 -0.89 -14.29
N TRP A 76 4.41 -0.99 -12.99
CA TRP A 76 4.54 -2.24 -12.26
C TRP A 76 3.19 -2.70 -11.72
N TYR A 77 3.00 -4.01 -11.65
CA TYR A 77 1.80 -4.60 -11.09
C TYR A 77 1.94 -4.84 -9.59
N TYR A 78 0.83 -4.70 -8.90
CA TYR A 78 0.71 -4.98 -7.46
C TYR A 78 -0.57 -5.76 -7.23
N GLY A 79 -0.53 -6.75 -6.35
CA GLY A 79 -1.71 -7.54 -6.04
C GLY A 79 -1.72 -8.07 -4.62
N THR A 80 -2.92 -8.17 -4.06
CA THR A 80 -3.18 -8.85 -2.80
C THR A 80 -3.94 -10.12 -3.12
N SER A 81 -3.41 -11.27 -2.70
CA SER A 81 -4.10 -12.54 -2.92
C SER A 81 -5.34 -12.67 -2.03
N LYS A 82 -6.33 -13.44 -2.47
CA LYS A 82 -7.53 -13.75 -1.68
C LYS A 82 -7.17 -14.42 -0.36
N GLU A 83 -6.20 -15.32 -0.40
CA GLU A 83 -5.69 -16.01 0.79
C GLU A 83 -5.08 -15.03 1.79
N SER A 84 -4.23 -14.13 1.31
CA SER A 84 -3.59 -13.11 2.17
C SER A 84 -4.62 -12.15 2.76
N PHE A 85 -5.63 -11.77 1.99
CA PHE A 85 -6.70 -10.92 2.49
C PHE A 85 -7.49 -11.59 3.60
N THR A 86 -7.77 -12.88 3.48
CA THR A 86 -8.49 -13.65 4.49
C THR A 86 -7.66 -13.84 5.77
N ASN A 87 -6.36 -14.11 5.64
CA ASN A 87 -5.50 -14.51 6.75
C ASN A 87 -4.82 -13.36 7.49
N ASN A 88 -4.95 -12.14 7.01
CA ASN A 88 -4.30 -10.96 7.61
C ASN A 88 -5.32 -9.87 7.92
N ASN A 89 -4.90 -8.88 8.71
CA ASN A 89 -5.77 -7.78 9.12
C ASN A 89 -5.11 -6.39 9.03
N LEU A 90 -3.94 -6.31 8.38
CA LEU A 90 -3.24 -5.05 8.16
C LEU A 90 -2.71 -5.03 6.72
N PHE A 91 -3.08 -3.99 5.97
CA PHE A 91 -2.79 -3.90 4.54
C PHE A 91 -2.31 -2.50 4.18
N ILE A 92 -1.37 -2.43 3.24
CA ILE A 92 -1.02 -1.18 2.56
C ILE A 92 -1.68 -1.22 1.18
N LYS A 93 -2.46 -0.20 0.86
CA LYS A 93 -3.19 -0.10 -0.40
C LYS A 93 -2.93 1.24 -1.09
N THR A 94 -3.23 1.29 -2.39
CA THR A 94 -3.31 2.53 -3.16
C THR A 94 -4.78 2.95 -3.28
N PRO A 95 -5.07 4.22 -3.62
CA PRO A 95 -6.46 4.63 -3.87
C PRO A 95 -7.15 3.80 -4.95
N ARG A 96 -6.43 3.45 -6.02
CA ARG A 96 -6.97 2.59 -7.08
C ARG A 96 -7.23 1.17 -6.59
N GLY A 97 -6.30 0.61 -5.81
CA GLY A 97 -6.46 -0.71 -5.22
C GLY A 97 -7.66 -0.76 -4.28
N LEU A 98 -7.85 0.29 -3.48
CA LEU A 98 -9.03 0.40 -2.61
C LEU A 98 -10.33 0.48 -3.44
N ALA A 99 -10.34 1.29 -4.49
CA ALA A 99 -11.51 1.43 -5.37
C ALA A 99 -11.85 0.14 -6.12
N ALA A 100 -10.87 -0.72 -6.36
CA ALA A 100 -11.06 -2.00 -7.05
C ALA A 100 -11.62 -3.10 -6.14
N MET A 101 -11.67 -2.88 -4.83
CA MET A 101 -12.19 -3.85 -3.88
C MET A 101 -13.71 -4.03 -4.04
N LYS A 102 -14.17 -5.25 -3.84
CA LYS A 102 -15.61 -5.52 -3.79
C LYS A 102 -16.22 -4.82 -2.57
N PRO A 103 -17.49 -4.36 -2.66
CA PRO A 103 -18.14 -3.68 -1.54
C PRO A 103 -18.14 -4.49 -0.24
N GLU A 104 -18.34 -5.79 -0.31
CA GLU A 104 -18.32 -6.67 0.87
C GLU A 104 -16.95 -6.76 1.52
N ASP A 105 -15.87 -6.66 0.74
CA ASP A 105 -14.51 -6.63 1.28
C ASP A 105 -14.21 -5.26 1.90
N ARG A 106 -14.58 -4.19 1.21
CA ARG A 106 -14.41 -2.81 1.70
C ARG A 106 -15.13 -2.59 3.04
N ALA A 107 -16.31 -3.18 3.20
CA ALA A 107 -17.10 -3.05 4.42
C ALA A 107 -16.42 -3.63 5.66
N GLN A 108 -15.44 -4.52 5.49
CA GLN A 108 -14.65 -5.09 6.59
C GLN A 108 -13.48 -4.23 7.03
N CYS A 109 -13.26 -3.09 6.37
CA CYS A 109 -12.02 -2.34 6.49
C CYS A 109 -12.24 -0.97 7.14
N PHE A 110 -11.30 -0.60 8.01
CA PHE A 110 -11.13 0.77 8.50
C PHE A 110 -9.93 1.37 7.77
N VAL A 111 -10.12 2.49 7.09
CA VAL A 111 -9.11 3.10 6.21
C VAL A 111 -8.46 4.30 6.87
N ILE A 112 -7.14 4.25 7.02
CA ILE A 112 -6.33 5.35 7.55
C ILE A 112 -5.50 5.94 6.41
N TYR A 113 -5.68 7.24 6.17
CA TYR A 113 -4.91 7.99 5.19
C TYR A 113 -3.84 8.80 5.91
N ILE A 114 -2.57 8.49 5.66
CA ILE A 114 -1.44 9.22 6.22
C ILE A 114 -1.02 10.29 5.23
N ASN A 115 -1.22 11.55 5.60
CA ASN A 115 -1.04 12.69 4.73
C ASN A 115 -0.26 13.83 5.42
N PRO A 116 1.04 13.64 5.70
CA PRO A 116 1.87 14.70 6.26
C PRO A 116 2.09 15.82 5.24
N PRO A 117 2.59 17.00 5.69
CA PRO A 117 2.87 18.11 4.77
C PRO A 117 3.82 17.72 3.65
N LYS A 118 3.62 18.31 2.47
CA LYS A 118 4.39 18.01 1.26
C LYS A 118 5.90 18.26 1.43
N ASP A 119 6.27 19.30 2.17
CA ASP A 119 7.68 19.62 2.42
C ASP A 119 8.38 18.53 3.25
N ILE A 120 7.68 17.91 4.17
CA ILE A 120 8.20 16.78 4.96
C ILE A 120 8.43 15.56 4.05
N ILE A 121 7.46 15.25 3.19
CA ILE A 121 7.59 14.16 2.22
C ILE A 121 8.78 14.41 1.30
N ARG A 122 8.93 15.63 0.77
CA ARG A 122 10.05 16.01 -0.12
C ARG A 122 11.39 15.79 0.57
N LYS A 123 11.55 16.28 1.80
CA LYS A 123 12.78 16.10 2.56
C LYS A 123 13.13 14.64 2.77
N ARG A 124 12.13 13.82 3.08
CA ARG A 124 12.32 12.38 3.29
C ARG A 124 12.74 11.68 1.99
N LEU A 125 12.14 12.04 0.86
CA LEU A 125 12.50 11.49 -0.45
C LEU A 125 13.91 11.92 -0.88
N GLU A 126 14.26 13.16 -0.66
CA GLU A 126 15.60 13.69 -0.99
C GLU A 126 16.70 13.02 -0.16
N SER A 127 16.41 12.64 1.09
CA SER A 127 17.35 11.94 1.95
C SER A 127 17.55 10.46 1.61
N ARG A 128 16.63 9.88 0.83
CA ARG A 128 16.79 8.52 0.33
C ARG A 128 17.66 8.55 -0.93
N ASN A 129 18.78 7.88 -0.93
CA ASN A 129 19.64 7.77 -2.12
C ASN A 129 19.04 6.80 -3.15
N ASP A 130 17.78 7.01 -3.51
CA ASP A 130 17.11 6.23 -4.54
C ASP A 130 17.51 6.76 -5.93
N ALA A 131 17.60 5.84 -6.88
CA ALA A 131 17.81 6.17 -8.29
C ALA A 131 16.57 6.82 -8.92
N ASP A 132 15.47 6.92 -8.18
CA ASP A 132 14.21 7.45 -8.69
C ASP A 132 14.15 8.97 -8.53
N ASP A 133 13.58 9.63 -9.54
CA ASP A 133 13.41 11.09 -9.56
C ASP A 133 12.38 11.52 -8.51
N VAL A 134 12.81 12.35 -7.56
CA VAL A 134 11.96 12.86 -6.48
C VAL A 134 10.74 13.61 -7.04
N GLU A 135 10.93 14.48 -8.03
CA GLU A 135 9.84 15.26 -8.63
C GLU A 135 8.81 14.36 -9.32
N ARG A 136 9.28 13.35 -10.02
CA ARG A 136 8.40 12.38 -10.68
C ARG A 136 7.57 11.61 -9.65
N ARG A 137 8.18 11.18 -8.55
CA ARG A 137 7.48 10.45 -7.47
C ARG A 137 6.40 11.31 -6.82
N ILE A 138 6.74 12.55 -6.49
CA ILE A 138 5.80 13.50 -5.88
C ILE A 138 4.61 13.73 -6.82
N ARG A 139 4.87 13.98 -8.09
CA ARG A 139 3.82 14.24 -9.09
C ARG A 139 2.92 13.02 -9.28
N THR A 140 3.49 11.83 -9.41
CA THR A 140 2.72 10.60 -9.58
C THR A 140 1.84 10.33 -8.37
N ASP A 141 2.38 10.51 -7.16
CA ASP A 141 1.64 10.31 -5.92
C ASP A 141 0.54 11.38 -5.75
N ASP A 142 0.83 12.63 -6.09
CA ASP A 142 -0.17 13.70 -6.03
C ASP A 142 -1.35 13.42 -6.98
N GLU A 143 -1.08 12.89 -8.16
CA GLU A 143 -2.14 12.48 -9.10
C GLU A 143 -2.96 11.32 -8.53
N ALA A 144 -2.30 10.31 -7.96
CA ALA A 144 -2.96 9.13 -7.41
C ALA A 144 -3.89 9.49 -6.24
N PHE A 145 -3.53 10.48 -5.44
CA PHE A 145 -4.30 10.90 -4.27
C PHE A 145 -5.13 12.15 -4.47
N SER A 146 -5.17 12.74 -5.69
CA SER A 146 -5.77 14.06 -5.95
C SER A 146 -7.23 14.18 -5.53
N ASN A 147 -8.02 13.11 -5.64
CA ASN A 147 -9.43 13.10 -5.28
C ASN A 147 -9.76 12.03 -4.24
N PHE A 148 -8.75 11.58 -3.52
CA PHE A 148 -8.94 10.50 -2.55
C PHE A 148 -9.70 11.01 -1.33
N LYS A 149 -10.88 10.43 -1.08
CA LYS A 149 -11.78 10.77 0.03
C LYS A 149 -12.32 9.54 0.77
N ASP A 150 -12.02 8.35 0.28
CA ASP A 150 -12.55 7.10 0.85
C ASP A 150 -11.70 6.62 2.04
N TYR A 151 -11.63 7.45 3.06
CA TYR A 151 -10.93 7.12 4.31
C TYR A 151 -11.82 7.40 5.52
N ASP A 152 -11.55 6.68 6.60
CA ASP A 152 -12.25 6.87 7.87
C ASP A 152 -11.49 7.82 8.81
N LEU A 153 -10.16 7.84 8.70
CA LEU A 153 -9.28 8.70 9.49
C LEU A 153 -8.14 9.23 8.63
N MET A 154 -7.85 10.52 8.75
CA MET A 154 -6.67 11.12 8.11
C MET A 154 -5.70 11.60 9.18
N ILE A 155 -4.43 11.24 9.05
CA ILE A 155 -3.35 11.67 9.94
C ILE A 155 -2.44 12.62 9.18
N THR A 156 -2.34 13.87 9.67
CA THR A 156 -1.50 14.91 9.06
C THR A 156 -0.23 15.20 9.86
N ASP A 157 -0.17 14.77 11.12
CA ASP A 157 0.99 14.98 11.97
C ASP A 157 2.15 14.11 11.52
N PRO A 158 3.31 14.68 11.13
CA PRO A 158 4.46 13.89 10.70
C PRO A 158 5.13 13.12 11.85
N ASN A 159 4.77 13.40 13.08
CA ASN A 159 5.36 12.83 14.31
C ASN A 159 4.38 11.93 15.09
N PHE A 160 3.43 11.34 14.38
CA PHE A 160 2.45 10.45 15.02
C PHE A 160 3.09 9.22 15.63
#